data_434e7e32e7dd573a1515f001170c000f
#
_entry.id   434e7e32e7dd573a1515f001170c000f
#
_cell.length_a   1.000
_cell.length_b   1.000
_cell.length_c   1.000
_cell.angle_alpha   90.00
_cell.angle_beta   90.00
_cell.angle_gamma   90.00
#
_symmetry.space_group_name_H-M   'P 1'
#
loop_
_entity.id
_entity.type
_entity.pdbx_description
1 polymer ?
#
loop_
_entity_poly.entity_id
_entity_poly.type
_entity_poly.pdbx_seq_one_letter_code
_entity_poly.pdbx_strand_id
1 'polypeptide(L)'
;VALAAILNGDKLPAAQTSSVAGNTLSTGKTTAATTEKVTRPTTAPTLPSAVRPEGTTAPPKADNAYFDDAVFIGDSRTEGLMLYGGLSNAAFYTHKGLMVNTIFTKEAVKDGEQKITIMKALEKHKFRKVYVMLGVNELGWVYEQVFIQRYGELVDELKRLQPDAVIYIQSIMPVSQSRSQNDKVFNNERIRL
;
A
#
# COMPACT_ATOMS: atom_id res chain seq x y z
N VAL A 1 10.59 -8.36 4.47
CA VAL A 1 9.54 -8.57 5.47
C VAL A 1 8.51 -7.48 5.25
N ALA A 2 7.36 -7.85 4.68
CA ALA A 2 6.27 -6.90 4.48
C ALA A 2 5.71 -6.50 5.86
N LEU A 3 5.75 -5.21 6.19
CA LEU A 3 5.09 -4.67 7.36
C LEU A 3 3.60 -4.59 7.05
N ALA A 4 2.78 -5.37 7.73
CA ALA A 4 1.33 -5.28 7.64
C ALA A 4 0.83 -4.35 8.75
N ALA A 5 0.05 -3.33 8.41
CA ALA A 5 -0.66 -2.53 9.39
C ALA A 5 -1.98 -3.24 9.72
N ILE A 6 -2.24 -3.46 11.02
CA ILE A 6 -3.51 -4.02 11.51
C ILE A 6 -4.38 -2.84 11.93
N LEU A 7 -5.50 -2.63 11.24
CA LEU A 7 -6.45 -1.57 11.57
C LEU A 7 -7.63 -2.18 12.33
N ASN A 8 -7.58 -2.11 13.66
CA ASN A 8 -8.70 -2.42 14.53
C ASN A 8 -9.36 -1.09 14.97
N GLY A 9 -10.47 -0.74 14.36
CA GLY A 9 -11.46 0.20 14.92
C GLY A 9 -11.10 1.68 15.05
N ASP A 10 -9.85 2.10 14.92
CA ASP A 10 -9.46 3.49 15.11
C ASP A 10 -9.56 4.31 13.82
N LYS A 11 -10.22 5.46 13.94
CA LYS A 11 -10.44 6.43 12.88
C LYS A 11 -9.11 7.05 12.46
N LEU A 12 -8.78 7.02 11.16
CA LEU A 12 -7.66 7.79 10.63
C LEU A 12 -7.80 9.27 10.99
N PRO A 13 -6.74 9.98 11.39
CA PRO A 13 -6.81 11.40 11.67
C PRO A 13 -7.21 12.18 10.41
N ALA A 14 -8.25 13.02 10.56
CA ALA A 14 -8.71 13.89 9.49
C ALA A 14 -7.61 14.89 9.11
N ALA A 15 -7.31 15.00 7.80
CA ALA A 15 -6.40 16.00 7.27
C ALA A 15 -6.95 17.40 7.57
N GLN A 16 -6.20 18.20 8.31
CA GLN A 16 -6.52 19.60 8.56
C GLN A 16 -6.27 20.40 7.27
N THR A 17 -7.34 20.92 6.69
CA THR A 17 -7.27 21.89 5.60
C THR A 17 -6.89 23.24 6.16
N SER A 18 -5.63 23.64 5.99
CA SER A 18 -5.19 25.02 6.25
C SER A 18 -5.60 25.90 5.07
N SER A 19 -6.56 26.81 5.29
CA SER A 19 -6.92 27.85 4.35
C SER A 19 -5.78 28.87 4.28
N VAL A 20 -5.13 29.03 3.14
CA VAL A 20 -4.19 30.11 2.88
C VAL A 20 -4.96 31.29 2.30
N ALA A 21 -5.13 32.31 3.12
CA ALA A 21 -5.57 33.64 2.68
C ALA A 21 -4.43 34.33 1.93
N GLY A 22 -4.78 34.92 0.79
CA GLY A 22 -3.82 35.62 -0.08
C GLY A 22 -3.19 36.83 0.59
N ASN A 23 -1.95 37.12 0.20
CA ASN A 23 -1.40 38.44 0.37
C ASN A 23 -0.60 38.91 -0.85
N THR A 24 -0.78 40.17 -1.12
CA THR A 24 -0.44 40.97 -2.28
C THR A 24 1.06 41.19 -2.49
N LEU A 25 1.44 41.41 -3.76
CA LEU A 25 2.75 41.86 -4.24
C LEU A 25 3.25 43.11 -3.52
N SER A 26 4.54 43.09 -3.17
CA SER A 26 5.33 44.32 -3.05
C SER A 26 6.72 44.11 -3.67
N THR A 27 7.04 44.97 -4.65
CA THR A 27 8.32 45.10 -5.33
C THR A 27 9.36 45.76 -4.44
N GLY A 28 10.59 45.19 -4.37
CA GLY A 28 11.69 45.83 -3.60
C GLY A 28 13.07 45.22 -3.83
N LYS A 29 13.75 45.73 -4.82
CA LYS A 29 15.19 46.08 -4.92
C LYS A 29 16.29 45.12 -4.46
N THR A 30 17.08 44.70 -5.42
CA THR A 30 18.40 44.07 -5.45
C THR A 30 19.38 44.62 -4.40
N THR A 31 20.04 43.75 -3.63
CA THR A 31 21.39 43.98 -3.09
C THR A 31 22.15 42.66 -3.05
N ALA A 32 23.34 42.67 -3.67
CA ALA A 32 24.28 41.54 -3.69
C ALA A 32 24.90 41.35 -2.30
N ALA A 33 25.01 40.10 -1.85
CA ALA A 33 25.85 39.75 -0.71
C ALA A 33 26.48 38.37 -0.92
N THR A 34 27.75 38.37 -1.14
CA THR A 34 28.84 37.52 -0.64
C THR A 34 28.55 36.06 -0.34
N THR A 35 29.18 35.22 -1.14
CA THR A 35 29.27 33.77 -0.99
C THR A 35 30.17 33.40 0.20
N GLU A 36 29.61 33.04 1.33
CA GLU A 36 30.31 32.30 2.36
C GLU A 36 30.11 30.79 2.15
N LYS A 37 31.23 30.10 1.93
CA LYS A 37 31.34 28.65 1.79
C LYS A 37 31.20 28.01 3.17
N VAL A 38 29.96 27.64 3.58
CA VAL A 38 29.74 26.81 4.77
C VAL A 38 30.06 25.37 4.42
N THR A 39 31.21 24.89 4.92
CA THR A 39 31.56 23.49 4.93
C THR A 39 30.71 22.76 6.00
N ARG A 40 29.73 22.00 5.55
CA ARG A 40 28.91 21.12 6.38
C ARG A 40 29.72 19.88 6.76
N PRO A 41 29.87 19.52 8.05
CA PRO A 41 30.48 18.24 8.42
C PRO A 41 29.54 17.10 8.02
N THR A 42 30.03 16.25 7.12
CA THR A 42 29.39 15.00 6.73
C THR A 42 29.62 13.96 7.83
N THR A 43 28.78 13.93 8.84
CA THR A 43 28.58 12.74 9.66
C THR A 43 27.19 12.23 9.40
N ALA A 44 27.10 11.24 8.51
CA ALA A 44 25.89 10.45 8.36
C ALA A 44 25.59 9.77 9.70
N PRO A 45 24.34 9.85 10.24
CA PRO A 45 24.00 9.06 11.41
C PRO A 45 24.04 7.59 10.99
N THR A 46 24.99 6.85 11.57
CA THR A 46 25.01 5.38 11.52
C THR A 46 23.77 4.91 12.25
N LEU A 47 22.78 4.42 11.51
CA LEU A 47 21.65 3.71 12.09
C LEU A 47 22.19 2.55 12.91
N PRO A 48 21.78 2.39 14.18
CA PRO A 48 22.18 1.23 14.96
C PRO A 48 21.76 -0.01 14.22
N SER A 49 22.72 -0.88 13.91
CA SER A 49 22.46 -2.22 13.37
C SER A 49 21.52 -2.89 14.37
N ALA A 50 20.29 -3.17 13.95
CA ALA A 50 19.34 -3.90 14.77
C ALA A 50 19.96 -5.25 15.08
N VAL A 51 20.47 -5.40 16.30
CA VAL A 51 20.93 -6.68 16.84
C VAL A 51 19.68 -7.57 16.87
N ARG A 52 19.62 -8.49 15.92
CA ARG A 52 18.63 -9.56 15.93
C ARG A 52 18.89 -10.39 17.19
N PRO A 53 17.93 -10.54 18.11
CA PRO A 53 18.15 -11.38 19.27
C PRO A 53 18.45 -12.80 18.78
N GLU A 54 19.62 -13.31 19.13
CA GLU A 54 19.99 -14.71 18.95
C GLU A 54 19.04 -15.54 19.81
N GLY A 55 18.23 -16.38 19.16
CA GLY A 55 17.31 -17.30 19.85
C GLY A 55 15.87 -17.28 19.37
N THR A 56 15.52 -16.50 18.35
CA THR A 56 14.17 -16.58 17.76
C THR A 56 14.10 -17.83 16.88
N THR A 57 13.57 -18.93 17.44
CA THR A 57 13.06 -20.05 16.63
C THR A 57 12.16 -19.48 15.54
N ALA A 58 12.36 -19.90 14.28
CA ALA A 58 11.50 -19.47 13.19
C ALA A 58 10.02 -19.70 13.63
N PRO A 59 9.14 -18.72 13.41
CA PRO A 59 7.74 -18.89 13.78
C PRO A 59 7.22 -20.18 13.13
N PRO A 60 6.37 -20.95 13.83
CA PRO A 60 5.82 -22.18 13.30
C PRO A 60 5.20 -21.87 11.93
N LYS A 61 5.44 -22.75 10.96
CA LYS A 61 4.83 -22.61 9.62
C LYS A 61 3.31 -22.64 9.81
N ALA A 62 2.65 -21.56 9.40
CA ALA A 62 1.18 -21.52 9.45
C ALA A 62 0.63 -22.65 8.58
N ASP A 63 -0.35 -23.38 9.10
CA ASP A 63 -1.09 -24.33 8.28
C ASP A 63 -1.92 -23.56 7.25
N ASN A 64 -2.11 -24.14 6.07
CA ASN A 64 -2.97 -23.55 5.03
C ASN A 64 -4.40 -23.31 5.53
N ALA A 65 -4.90 -24.14 6.44
CA ALA A 65 -6.19 -23.96 7.12
C ALA A 65 -6.36 -22.58 7.78
N TYR A 66 -5.26 -21.90 8.14
CA TYR A 66 -5.30 -20.51 8.61
C TYR A 66 -5.94 -19.55 7.61
N PHE A 67 -5.93 -19.87 6.32
CA PHE A 67 -6.43 -19.03 5.24
C PHE A 67 -7.80 -19.44 4.70
N ASP A 68 -8.49 -20.41 5.33
CA ASP A 68 -9.81 -20.92 4.89
C ASP A 68 -10.88 -19.80 4.85
N ASP A 69 -10.77 -18.83 5.74
CA ASP A 69 -11.67 -17.68 5.88
C ASP A 69 -11.03 -16.35 5.39
N ALA A 70 -10.02 -16.46 4.54
CA ALA A 70 -9.26 -15.33 4.04
C ALA A 70 -9.58 -14.99 2.58
N VAL A 71 -9.55 -13.68 2.26
CA VAL A 71 -9.53 -13.19 0.88
C VAL A 71 -8.30 -12.33 0.65
N PHE A 72 -7.64 -12.54 -0.49
CA PHE A 72 -6.52 -11.73 -0.97
C PHE A 72 -7.00 -10.85 -2.11
N ILE A 73 -6.86 -9.54 -1.94
CA ILE A 73 -7.28 -8.52 -2.90
C ILE A 73 -6.05 -7.80 -3.42
N GLY A 74 -5.89 -7.72 -4.74
CA GLY A 74 -4.75 -7.00 -5.29
C GLY A 74 -4.56 -7.14 -6.79
N ASP A 75 -3.42 -6.66 -7.23
CA ASP A 75 -3.00 -6.61 -8.63
C ASP A 75 -2.34 -7.90 -9.12
N SER A 76 -1.55 -7.80 -10.20
CA SER A 76 -0.82 -8.94 -10.78
C SER A 76 0.16 -9.64 -9.81
N ARG A 77 0.60 -8.98 -8.74
CA ARG A 77 1.47 -9.61 -7.73
C ARG A 77 0.67 -10.54 -6.83
N THR A 78 -0.53 -10.13 -6.46
CA THR A 78 -1.48 -10.99 -5.74
C THR A 78 -1.98 -12.12 -6.64
N GLU A 79 -2.15 -11.88 -7.94
CA GLU A 79 -2.42 -12.94 -8.92
C GLU A 79 -1.27 -13.97 -8.98
N GLY A 80 -0.02 -13.51 -8.94
CA GLY A 80 1.14 -14.38 -8.81
C GLY A 80 1.13 -15.23 -7.54
N LEU A 81 0.72 -14.66 -6.41
CA LEU A 81 0.52 -15.41 -5.15
C LEU A 81 -0.55 -16.48 -5.31
N MET A 82 -1.67 -16.16 -5.96
CA MET A 82 -2.73 -17.12 -6.28
C MET A 82 -2.22 -18.31 -7.09
N LEU A 83 -1.41 -18.03 -8.12
CA LEU A 83 -0.94 -19.06 -9.06
C LEU A 83 0.19 -19.92 -8.49
N TYR A 84 1.05 -19.36 -7.66
CA TYR A 84 2.30 -20.00 -7.23
C TYR A 84 2.46 -20.13 -5.72
N GLY A 85 1.56 -19.53 -4.92
CA GLY A 85 1.69 -19.48 -3.47
C GLY A 85 1.23 -20.73 -2.73
N GLY A 86 0.53 -21.65 -3.41
CA GLY A 86 0.03 -22.88 -2.79
C GLY A 86 -1.12 -22.69 -1.80
N LEU A 87 -1.78 -21.53 -1.80
CA LEU A 87 -2.92 -21.19 -0.92
C LEU A 87 -4.25 -21.52 -1.61
N SER A 88 -4.49 -22.81 -1.88
CA SER A 88 -5.64 -23.28 -2.66
C SER A 88 -7.00 -23.08 -1.97
N ASN A 89 -7.02 -22.89 -0.66
CA ASN A 89 -8.20 -22.72 0.17
C ASN A 89 -8.60 -21.26 0.44
N ALA A 90 -7.72 -20.30 0.12
CA ALA A 90 -8.03 -18.87 0.23
C ALA A 90 -8.80 -18.37 -1.00
N ALA A 91 -9.64 -17.35 -0.81
CA ALA A 91 -10.25 -16.62 -1.92
C ALA A 91 -9.27 -15.58 -2.49
N PHE A 92 -9.31 -15.38 -3.81
CA PHE A 92 -8.48 -14.39 -4.50
C PHE A 92 -9.34 -13.51 -5.40
N TYR A 93 -9.37 -12.21 -5.12
CA TYR A 93 -10.03 -11.19 -5.90
C TYR A 93 -8.99 -10.29 -6.56
N THR A 94 -8.45 -10.76 -7.67
CA THR A 94 -7.28 -10.17 -8.32
C THR A 94 -7.60 -9.70 -9.74
N HIS A 95 -6.92 -8.65 -10.17
CA HIS A 95 -6.94 -8.23 -11.55
C HIS A 95 -5.61 -7.57 -11.92
N LYS A 96 -5.06 -7.96 -13.07
CA LYS A 96 -3.83 -7.38 -13.61
C LYS A 96 -3.99 -5.87 -13.83
N GLY A 97 -3.11 -5.07 -13.24
CA GLY A 97 -3.21 -3.61 -13.32
C GLY A 97 -4.29 -3.00 -12.42
N LEU A 98 -4.81 -3.74 -11.42
CA LEU A 98 -5.76 -3.18 -10.45
C LEU A 98 -5.11 -2.02 -9.69
N MET A 99 -5.87 -0.95 -9.49
CA MET A 99 -5.47 0.29 -8.81
C MET A 99 -6.54 0.70 -7.79
N VAL A 100 -6.16 1.55 -6.84
CA VAL A 100 -7.08 2.07 -5.79
C VAL A 100 -8.28 2.85 -6.35
N ASN A 101 -8.16 3.43 -7.54
CA ASN A 101 -9.26 4.13 -8.20
C ASN A 101 -10.16 3.21 -9.05
N THR A 102 -9.66 2.07 -9.50
CA THR A 102 -10.41 1.15 -10.37
C THR A 102 -11.03 -0.02 -9.62
N ILE A 103 -10.61 -0.30 -8.38
CA ILE A 103 -11.09 -1.43 -7.59
C ILE A 103 -12.60 -1.45 -7.36
N PHE A 104 -13.23 -0.28 -7.31
CA PHE A 104 -14.68 -0.15 -7.08
C PHE A 104 -15.52 -0.51 -8.31
N THR A 105 -14.96 -0.34 -9.50
CA THR A 105 -15.68 -0.47 -10.77
C THR A 105 -15.24 -1.64 -11.63
N LYS A 106 -14.02 -2.16 -11.37
CA LYS A 106 -13.47 -3.24 -12.18
C LYS A 106 -14.14 -4.58 -11.87
N GLU A 107 -14.71 -5.19 -12.89
CA GLU A 107 -15.26 -6.55 -12.81
C GLU A 107 -14.12 -7.56 -12.87
N ALA A 108 -13.71 -8.02 -11.69
CA ALA A 108 -12.53 -8.86 -11.51
C ALA A 108 -12.87 -10.26 -10.99
N VAL A 109 -14.03 -10.43 -10.36
CA VAL A 109 -14.41 -11.68 -9.69
C VAL A 109 -15.40 -12.44 -10.53
N LYS A 110 -15.14 -13.72 -10.78
CA LYS A 110 -16.05 -14.60 -11.49
C LYS A 110 -17.20 -15.03 -10.57
N ASP A 111 -18.44 -14.84 -11.02
CA ASP A 111 -19.67 -15.21 -10.33
C ASP A 111 -20.59 -15.93 -11.31
N GLY A 112 -20.50 -17.26 -11.32
CA GLY A 112 -21.14 -18.08 -12.35
C GLY A 112 -20.57 -17.81 -13.75
N GLU A 113 -21.42 -17.42 -14.68
CA GLU A 113 -21.03 -17.05 -16.06
C GLU A 113 -20.63 -15.58 -16.21
N GLN A 114 -20.91 -14.75 -15.19
CA GLN A 114 -20.65 -13.32 -15.22
C GLN A 114 -19.40 -12.95 -14.40
N LYS A 115 -18.89 -11.75 -14.64
CA LYS A 115 -17.93 -11.11 -13.77
C LYS A 115 -18.61 -9.99 -12.99
N ILE A 116 -18.25 -9.87 -11.72
CA ILE A 116 -18.73 -8.82 -10.83
C ILE A 116 -17.56 -8.02 -10.25
N THR A 117 -17.85 -6.85 -9.71
CA THR A 117 -16.85 -6.05 -9.01
C THR A 117 -16.44 -6.73 -7.71
N ILE A 118 -15.24 -6.39 -7.22
CA ILE A 118 -14.73 -6.88 -5.93
C ILE A 118 -15.69 -6.49 -4.79
N MET A 119 -16.24 -5.28 -4.83
CA MET A 119 -17.20 -4.81 -3.81
C MET A 119 -18.47 -5.68 -3.79
N LYS A 120 -19.04 -5.99 -4.94
CA LYS A 120 -20.20 -6.90 -5.03
C LYS A 120 -19.89 -8.32 -4.55
N ALA A 121 -18.67 -8.81 -4.81
CA ALA A 121 -18.26 -10.12 -4.31
C ALA A 121 -18.14 -10.12 -2.77
N LEU A 122 -17.62 -9.04 -2.18
CA LEU A 122 -17.53 -8.88 -0.73
C LEU A 122 -18.89 -8.68 -0.04
N GLU A 123 -19.90 -8.17 -0.75
CA GLU A 123 -21.29 -8.15 -0.25
C GLU A 123 -21.86 -9.55 -0.10
N LYS A 124 -21.56 -10.43 -1.08
CA LYS A 124 -22.07 -11.81 -1.14
C LYS A 124 -21.34 -12.75 -0.18
N HIS A 125 -20.04 -12.53 0.03
CA HIS A 125 -19.19 -13.44 0.80
C HIS A 125 -18.56 -12.71 1.98
N LYS A 126 -18.58 -13.36 3.15
CA LYS A 126 -17.97 -12.83 4.38
C LYS A 126 -16.68 -13.57 4.68
N PHE A 127 -15.66 -12.78 5.06
CA PHE A 127 -14.34 -13.26 5.40
C PHE A 127 -13.97 -12.78 6.81
N ARG A 128 -13.09 -13.49 7.46
CA ARG A 128 -12.52 -13.05 8.75
C ARG A 128 -11.16 -12.39 8.58
N LYS A 129 -10.54 -12.56 7.43
CA LYS A 129 -9.24 -11.97 7.08
C LYS A 129 -9.29 -11.40 5.67
N VAL A 130 -8.98 -10.13 5.54
CA VAL A 130 -8.92 -9.43 4.24
C VAL A 130 -7.50 -8.91 4.05
N TYR A 131 -6.77 -9.47 3.11
CA TYR A 131 -5.42 -9.03 2.75
C TYR A 131 -5.48 -8.15 1.51
N VAL A 132 -4.95 -6.93 1.60
CA VAL A 132 -4.96 -5.96 0.50
C VAL A 132 -3.55 -5.55 0.13
N MET A 133 -3.16 -5.74 -1.13
CA MET A 133 -1.89 -5.28 -1.68
C MET A 133 -2.13 -4.53 -2.98
N LEU A 134 -2.09 -3.19 -2.91
CA LEU A 134 -2.20 -2.26 -4.03
C LEU A 134 -1.13 -1.18 -3.88
N GLY A 135 -0.89 -0.42 -4.94
CA GLY A 135 0.02 0.74 -4.92
C GLY A 135 1.14 0.65 -5.95
N VAL A 136 1.51 -0.53 -6.43
CA VAL A 136 2.57 -0.66 -7.43
C VAL A 136 2.22 0.02 -8.75
N ASN A 137 0.96 -0.02 -9.16
CA ASN A 137 0.49 0.58 -10.41
C ASN A 137 0.33 2.10 -10.30
N GLU A 138 0.35 2.63 -9.09
CA GLU A 138 0.23 4.05 -8.75
C GLU A 138 1.58 4.74 -8.54
N LEU A 139 2.71 4.03 -8.53
CA LEU A 139 4.05 4.60 -8.33
C LEU A 139 4.42 5.73 -9.30
N GLY A 140 3.74 5.82 -10.44
CA GLY A 140 3.90 6.90 -11.41
C GLY A 140 3.00 8.12 -11.18
N TRP A 141 2.12 8.10 -10.20
CA TRP A 141 1.21 9.22 -9.92
C TRP A 141 1.97 10.45 -9.41
N VAL A 142 1.54 11.62 -9.88
CA VAL A 142 2.16 12.91 -9.53
C VAL A 142 1.71 13.36 -8.13
N TYR A 143 0.48 13.02 -7.75
CA TYR A 143 -0.16 13.46 -6.50
C TYR A 143 -0.34 12.29 -5.55
N GLU A 144 0.58 12.12 -4.61
CA GLU A 144 0.55 11.10 -3.59
C GLU A 144 -0.71 11.20 -2.69
N GLN A 145 -1.15 12.42 -2.40
CA GLN A 145 -2.33 12.66 -1.58
C GLN A 145 -3.62 12.04 -2.17
N VAL A 146 -3.71 11.97 -3.51
CA VAL A 146 -4.84 11.30 -4.18
C VAL A 146 -4.80 9.79 -3.92
N PHE A 147 -3.63 9.18 -3.92
CA PHE A 147 -3.46 7.78 -3.59
C PHE A 147 -3.88 7.50 -2.14
N ILE A 148 -3.39 8.29 -1.18
CA ILE A 148 -3.71 8.16 0.25
C ILE A 148 -5.21 8.29 0.49
N GLN A 149 -5.86 9.31 -0.11
CA GLN A 149 -7.30 9.50 -0.01
C GLN A 149 -8.07 8.29 -0.55
N ARG A 150 -7.75 7.84 -1.77
CA ARG A 150 -8.42 6.69 -2.40
C ARG A 150 -8.22 5.39 -1.64
N TYR A 151 -7.03 5.22 -1.07
CA TYR A 151 -6.76 4.06 -0.21
C TYR A 151 -7.58 4.11 1.09
N GLY A 152 -7.74 5.29 1.68
CA GLY A 152 -8.63 5.52 2.84
C GLY A 152 -10.07 5.15 2.52
N GLU A 153 -10.62 5.63 1.39
CA GLU A 153 -11.96 5.29 0.92
C GLU A 153 -12.15 3.76 0.74
N LEU A 154 -11.12 3.09 0.22
CA LEU A 154 -11.12 1.63 0.09
C LEU A 154 -11.19 0.94 1.45
N VAL A 155 -10.37 1.36 2.41
CA VAL A 155 -10.33 0.77 3.76
C VAL A 155 -11.68 0.96 4.47
N ASP A 156 -12.29 2.14 4.36
CA ASP A 156 -13.59 2.41 4.95
C ASP A 156 -14.69 1.54 4.34
N GLU A 157 -14.67 1.34 3.02
CA GLU A 157 -15.61 0.47 2.35
C GLU A 157 -15.40 -1.01 2.72
N LEU A 158 -14.15 -1.46 2.84
CA LEU A 158 -13.85 -2.82 3.32
C LEU A 158 -14.36 -3.04 4.74
N LYS A 159 -14.18 -2.10 5.66
CA LYS A 159 -14.74 -2.17 7.02
C LYS A 159 -16.26 -2.24 7.01
N ARG A 160 -16.91 -1.47 6.14
CA ARG A 160 -18.37 -1.48 6.00
C ARG A 160 -18.88 -2.83 5.49
N LEU A 161 -18.21 -3.40 4.50
CA LEU A 161 -18.61 -4.67 3.87
C LEU A 161 -18.24 -5.89 4.70
N GLN A 162 -17.15 -5.81 5.49
CA GLN A 162 -16.57 -6.92 6.26
C GLN A 162 -16.33 -6.47 7.72
N PRO A 163 -17.39 -6.16 8.49
CA PRO A 163 -17.26 -5.54 9.82
C PRO A 163 -16.55 -6.43 10.85
N ASP A 164 -16.62 -7.74 10.68
CA ASP A 164 -16.01 -8.71 11.58
C ASP A 164 -14.62 -9.19 11.13
N ALA A 165 -14.11 -8.64 10.03
CA ALA A 165 -12.82 -9.05 9.46
C ALA A 165 -11.66 -8.23 10.01
N VAL A 166 -10.51 -8.88 10.15
CA VAL A 166 -9.23 -8.21 10.31
C VAL A 166 -8.71 -7.83 8.92
N ILE A 167 -8.48 -6.54 8.69
CA ILE A 167 -7.96 -6.02 7.42
C ILE A 167 -6.45 -5.85 7.55
N TYR A 168 -5.71 -6.54 6.68
CA TYR A 168 -4.25 -6.48 6.57
C TYR A 168 -3.87 -5.69 5.33
N ILE A 169 -3.32 -4.49 5.52
CA ILE A 169 -2.73 -3.71 4.43
C ILE A 169 -1.29 -4.16 4.27
N GLN A 170 -0.97 -4.71 3.10
CA GLN A 170 0.34 -5.20 2.78
C GLN A 170 1.13 -4.12 2.03
N SER A 171 2.37 -3.88 2.46
CA SER A 171 3.27 -2.98 1.76
C SER A 171 3.64 -3.55 0.37
N ILE A 172 3.97 -2.65 -0.56
CA ILE A 172 4.44 -3.04 -1.89
C ILE A 172 5.78 -3.77 -1.73
N MET A 173 5.89 -4.95 -2.33
CA MET A 173 7.13 -5.72 -2.33
C MET A 173 8.21 -5.00 -3.14
N PRO A 174 9.47 -4.99 -2.67
CA PRO A 174 10.58 -4.41 -3.41
C PRO A 174 10.79 -5.14 -4.75
N VAL A 175 11.32 -4.40 -5.72
CA VAL A 175 11.77 -4.97 -6.99
C VAL A 175 13.24 -5.40 -6.90
N SER A 176 13.71 -6.20 -7.86
CA SER A 176 15.13 -6.57 -7.94
C SER A 176 16.03 -5.35 -8.06
N GLN A 177 17.28 -5.47 -7.59
CA GLN A 177 18.25 -4.38 -7.66
C GLN A 177 18.45 -3.91 -9.11
N SER A 178 18.57 -4.82 -10.05
CA SER A 178 18.72 -4.49 -11.47
C SER A 178 17.52 -3.67 -11.99
N ARG A 179 16.29 -4.06 -11.64
CA ARG A 179 15.12 -3.29 -12.03
C ARG A 179 15.10 -1.91 -11.38
N SER A 180 15.40 -1.85 -10.08
CA SER A 180 15.41 -0.59 -9.32
C SER A 180 16.40 0.43 -9.90
N GLN A 181 17.54 -0.03 -10.42
CA GLN A 181 18.56 0.85 -11.02
C GLN A 181 18.20 1.34 -12.44
N ASN A 182 17.42 0.56 -13.18
CA ASN A 182 17.12 0.83 -14.59
C ASN A 182 15.70 1.37 -14.85
N ASP A 183 14.83 1.37 -13.84
CA ASP A 183 13.44 1.82 -13.98
C ASP A 183 13.20 3.08 -13.14
N LYS A 184 12.80 4.16 -13.80
CA LYS A 184 12.55 5.47 -13.13
C LYS A 184 11.26 5.49 -12.31
N VAL A 185 10.34 4.57 -12.57
CA VAL A 185 9.02 4.48 -11.92
C VAL A 185 8.99 3.32 -10.92
N PHE A 186 9.32 2.12 -11.39
CA PHE A 186 9.26 0.91 -10.58
C PHE A 186 10.60 0.63 -9.91
N ASN A 187 10.99 1.48 -8.98
CA ASN A 187 12.23 1.37 -8.23
C ASN A 187 11.99 1.37 -6.72
N ASN A 188 12.97 0.87 -5.96
CA ASN A 188 12.85 0.69 -4.52
C ASN A 188 12.89 2.01 -3.72
N GLU A 189 13.36 3.09 -4.30
CA GLU A 189 13.33 4.42 -3.68
C GLU A 189 11.87 4.91 -3.62
N ARG A 190 11.15 4.82 -4.73
CA ARG A 190 9.73 5.18 -4.80
C ARG A 190 8.80 4.25 -4.01
N ILE A 191 9.16 2.96 -3.93
CA ILE A 191 8.36 1.99 -3.15
C ILE A 191 8.45 2.26 -1.64
N ARG A 192 9.49 2.96 -1.18
CA ARG A 192 9.70 3.28 0.25
C ARG A 192 9.06 4.58 0.70
N LEU A 193 8.66 5.44 -0.24
CA LEU A 193 7.94 6.68 0.07
C LEU A 193 6.52 6.38 0.50
#